data_502f690f15c6987bcac112fed7829aab
#
_entry.id   502f690f15c6987bcac112fed7829aab
#
_cell.length_a   1.000
_cell.length_b   1.000
_cell.length_c   1.000
_cell.angle_alpha   90.00
_cell.angle_beta   90.00
_cell.angle_gamma   90.00
#
_symmetry.space_group_name_H-M   'P 1'
#
loop_
_entity.id
_entity.type
_entity.pdbx_description
1 polymer ?
#
loop_
_entity_poly.entity_id
_entity_poly.type
_entity_poly.pdbx_seq_one_letter_code
_entity_poly.pdbx_strand_id
1 'polypeptide(L)'
;MNEAPTAADRSFFRTLKILIVEDSTEMRRLLTALLESMGVGEILEARDGEKALEIFAAQRPDIIITDGAMQPVDGYEMTRRVRAAGSAEGANPDIPILMISGHVGRENVNHARDEGVTDYLAKPLSASTLYEAIVAAVSKPIHFVDKPGYRGPSPRRKLEPRQPGGDTRT
;
A
#
# COMPACT_ATOMS: atom_id res chain seq x y z
N MET A 1 -7.26 23.34 -1.95
CA MET A 1 -8.64 22.99 -2.32
C MET A 1 -8.68 21.51 -2.66
N ASN A 2 -9.37 20.73 -1.87
CA ASN A 2 -9.66 19.34 -2.21
C ASN A 2 -10.74 19.33 -3.29
N GLU A 3 -10.34 19.25 -4.54
CA GLU A 3 -11.32 18.94 -5.58
C GLU A 3 -11.80 17.50 -5.39
N ALA A 4 -13.10 17.32 -5.43
CA ALA A 4 -13.70 16.00 -5.44
C ALA A 4 -13.19 15.22 -6.68
N PRO A 5 -13.03 13.88 -6.58
CA PRO A 5 -12.59 13.08 -7.71
C PRO A 5 -13.43 13.35 -8.97
N THR A 6 -12.77 13.56 -10.08
CA THR A 6 -13.45 13.78 -11.37
C THR A 6 -14.14 12.50 -11.84
N ALA A 7 -14.99 12.61 -12.87
CA ALA A 7 -15.61 11.42 -13.46
C ALA A 7 -14.56 10.46 -14.07
N ALA A 8 -13.47 11.00 -14.61
CA ALA A 8 -12.36 10.20 -15.13
C ALA A 8 -11.63 9.45 -14.00
N ASP A 9 -11.40 10.12 -12.86
CA ASP A 9 -10.80 9.48 -11.68
C ASP A 9 -11.67 8.34 -11.16
N ARG A 10 -12.98 8.56 -11.05
CA ARG A 10 -13.92 7.52 -10.61
C ARG A 10 -13.96 6.32 -11.56
N SER A 11 -13.89 6.57 -12.86
CA SER A 11 -13.82 5.50 -13.86
C SER A 11 -12.57 4.66 -13.67
N PHE A 12 -11.43 5.31 -13.41
CA PHE A 12 -10.17 4.65 -13.14
C PHE A 12 -10.22 3.83 -11.85
N PHE A 13 -10.70 4.41 -10.74
CA PHE A 13 -10.79 3.71 -9.46
C PHE A 13 -11.70 2.48 -9.51
N ARG A 14 -12.73 2.47 -10.37
CA ARG A 14 -13.60 1.31 -10.57
C ARG A 14 -12.86 0.08 -11.12
N THR A 15 -11.73 0.26 -11.77
CA THR A 15 -10.94 -0.84 -12.29
C THR A 15 -10.04 -1.47 -11.24
N LEU A 16 -9.86 -0.82 -10.09
CA LEU A 16 -8.92 -1.24 -9.06
C LEU A 16 -9.53 -2.26 -8.09
N LYS A 17 -8.75 -3.27 -7.78
CA LYS A 17 -8.96 -4.22 -6.70
C LYS A 17 -7.90 -3.95 -5.63
N ILE A 18 -8.32 -3.51 -4.45
CA ILE A 18 -7.41 -3.10 -3.37
C ILE A 18 -7.59 -4.02 -2.16
N LEU A 19 -6.47 -4.55 -1.65
CA LEU A 19 -6.43 -5.33 -0.44
C LEU A 19 -6.03 -4.44 0.74
N ILE A 20 -6.90 -4.36 1.75
CA ILE A 20 -6.61 -3.71 3.04
C ILE A 20 -6.15 -4.76 4.03
N VAL A 21 -5.02 -4.50 4.69
CA VAL A 21 -4.47 -5.36 5.74
C VAL A 21 -4.35 -4.55 7.04
N GLU A 22 -5.27 -4.79 7.96
CA GLU A 22 -5.39 -4.02 9.20
C GLU A 22 -6.07 -4.87 10.27
N ASP A 23 -5.48 -4.98 11.44
CA ASP A 23 -6.01 -5.77 12.56
C ASP A 23 -7.12 -5.04 13.33
N SER A 24 -7.08 -3.69 13.36
CA SER A 24 -8.15 -2.88 13.96
C SER A 24 -9.39 -2.85 13.07
N THR A 25 -10.50 -3.34 13.59
CA THR A 25 -11.79 -3.31 12.87
C THR A 25 -12.25 -1.88 12.56
N GLU A 26 -12.01 -0.95 13.47
CA GLU A 26 -12.37 0.47 13.28
C GLU A 26 -11.56 1.11 12.16
N MET A 27 -10.24 0.89 12.17
CA MET A 27 -9.36 1.42 11.14
C MET A 27 -9.65 0.78 9.77
N ARG A 28 -9.93 -0.51 9.75
CA ARG A 28 -10.30 -1.21 8.52
C ARG A 28 -11.59 -0.66 7.91
N ARG A 29 -12.60 -0.40 8.75
CA ARG A 29 -13.85 0.25 8.32
C ARG A 29 -13.62 1.66 7.79
N LEU A 30 -12.74 2.44 8.41
CA LEU A 30 -12.37 3.78 7.94
C LEU A 30 -11.73 3.69 6.54
N LEU A 31 -10.75 2.82 6.36
CA LEU A 31 -10.09 2.62 5.07
C LEU A 31 -11.08 2.18 3.99
N THR A 32 -11.95 1.25 4.31
CA THR A 32 -13.01 0.79 3.39
C THR A 32 -13.91 1.95 2.98
N ALA A 33 -14.38 2.76 3.92
CA ALA A 33 -15.24 3.91 3.64
C ALA A 33 -14.52 4.95 2.74
N LEU A 34 -13.23 5.22 2.99
CA LEU A 34 -12.44 6.12 2.16
C LEU A 34 -12.30 5.59 0.73
N LEU A 35 -11.99 4.32 0.56
CA LEU A 35 -11.85 3.70 -0.76
C LEU A 35 -13.19 3.65 -1.51
N GLU A 36 -14.28 3.34 -0.83
CA GLU A 36 -15.62 3.39 -1.42
C GLU A 36 -15.98 4.80 -1.90
N SER A 37 -15.64 5.82 -1.12
CA SER A 37 -15.87 7.22 -1.51
C SER A 37 -15.09 7.63 -2.76
N MET A 38 -13.96 7.00 -3.00
CA MET A 38 -13.14 7.22 -4.21
C MET A 38 -13.66 6.44 -5.42
N GLY A 39 -14.55 5.46 -5.21
CA GLY A 39 -15.13 4.66 -6.27
C GLY A 39 -14.34 3.39 -6.61
N VAL A 40 -13.51 2.89 -5.69
CA VAL A 40 -12.77 1.63 -5.88
C VAL A 40 -13.73 0.49 -6.20
N GLY A 41 -13.40 -0.31 -7.23
CA GLY A 41 -14.28 -1.33 -7.76
C GLY A 41 -14.42 -2.55 -6.87
N GLU A 42 -13.33 -3.02 -6.27
CA GLU A 42 -13.34 -4.17 -5.38
C GLU A 42 -12.40 -3.92 -4.19
N ILE A 43 -12.90 -4.14 -3.00
CA ILE A 43 -12.14 -3.98 -1.75
C ILE A 43 -12.08 -5.35 -1.06
N LEU A 44 -10.87 -5.82 -0.83
CA LEU A 44 -10.58 -7.05 -0.10
C LEU A 44 -10.04 -6.68 1.28
N GLU A 45 -10.33 -7.46 2.28
CA GLU A 45 -9.93 -7.19 3.66
C GLU A 45 -9.21 -8.39 4.28
N ALA A 46 -8.11 -8.12 4.96
CA ALA A 46 -7.40 -9.08 5.79
C ALA A 46 -7.09 -8.44 7.15
N ARG A 47 -7.18 -9.21 8.21
CA ARG A 47 -6.93 -8.76 9.58
C ARG A 47 -5.46 -8.94 10.03
N ASP A 48 -4.67 -9.63 9.26
CA ASP A 48 -3.25 -9.84 9.51
C ASP A 48 -2.49 -10.17 8.22
N GLY A 49 -1.16 -10.18 8.30
CA GLY A 49 -0.31 -10.43 7.15
C GLY A 49 -0.41 -11.84 6.60
N GLU A 50 -0.71 -12.84 7.42
CA GLU A 50 -0.85 -14.23 6.97
C GLU A 50 -2.09 -14.41 6.11
N LYS A 51 -3.23 -13.85 6.55
CA LYS A 51 -4.46 -13.83 5.77
C LYS A 51 -4.30 -13.02 4.49
N ALA A 52 -3.54 -11.91 4.56
CA ALA A 52 -3.24 -11.10 3.39
C ALA A 52 -2.48 -11.88 2.32
N LEU A 53 -1.52 -12.70 2.70
CA LEU A 53 -0.75 -13.53 1.75
C LEU A 53 -1.65 -14.56 1.03
N GLU A 54 -2.59 -15.17 1.75
CA GLU A 54 -3.59 -16.06 1.13
C GLU A 54 -4.44 -15.32 0.09
N ILE A 55 -4.95 -14.15 0.45
CA ILE A 55 -5.78 -13.32 -0.44
C ILE A 55 -4.96 -12.81 -1.63
N PHE A 56 -3.74 -12.39 -1.41
CA PHE A 56 -2.82 -11.95 -2.47
C PHE A 56 -2.65 -13.03 -3.54
N ALA A 57 -2.40 -14.25 -3.13
CA ALA A 57 -2.23 -15.38 -4.05
C ALA A 57 -3.53 -15.76 -4.78
N ALA A 58 -4.66 -15.78 -4.07
CA ALA A 58 -5.94 -16.25 -4.61
C ALA A 58 -6.70 -15.18 -5.40
N GLN A 59 -6.69 -13.94 -4.95
CA GLN A 59 -7.54 -12.86 -5.46
C GLN A 59 -6.81 -11.85 -6.35
N ARG A 60 -5.49 -11.84 -6.34
CA ARG A 60 -4.63 -10.97 -7.18
C ARG A 60 -5.03 -9.50 -7.14
N PRO A 61 -4.90 -8.82 -5.99
CA PRO A 61 -5.19 -7.39 -5.91
C PRO A 61 -4.21 -6.57 -6.76
N ASP A 62 -4.60 -5.34 -7.08
CA ASP A 62 -3.76 -4.37 -7.81
C ASP A 62 -2.88 -3.55 -6.88
N ILE A 63 -3.34 -3.34 -5.63
CA ILE A 63 -2.65 -2.57 -4.59
C ILE A 63 -2.89 -3.25 -3.25
N ILE A 64 -1.86 -3.24 -2.38
CA ILE A 64 -2.01 -3.60 -0.98
C ILE A 64 -1.82 -2.34 -0.13
N ILE A 65 -2.75 -2.10 0.79
CA ILE A 65 -2.64 -1.07 1.82
C ILE A 65 -2.53 -1.79 3.15
N THR A 66 -1.43 -1.62 3.88
CA THR A 66 -1.16 -2.36 5.09
C THR A 66 -0.76 -1.49 6.27
N ASP A 67 -1.21 -1.85 7.47
CA ASP A 67 -0.59 -1.37 8.71
C ASP A 67 0.80 -2.01 8.86
N GLY A 68 1.72 -1.31 9.50
CA GLY A 68 3.05 -1.84 9.79
C GLY A 68 3.04 -2.86 10.94
N ALA A 69 2.27 -2.58 11.98
CA ALA A 69 2.28 -3.36 13.24
C ALA A 69 1.04 -4.25 13.38
N MET A 70 1.20 -5.55 13.16
CA MET A 70 0.16 -6.56 13.31
C MET A 70 0.75 -7.87 13.82
N GLN A 71 -0.11 -8.79 14.31
CA GLN A 71 0.27 -10.13 14.74
C GLN A 71 -0.60 -11.17 14.02
N PRO A 72 -0.10 -12.38 13.71
CA PRO A 72 1.27 -12.89 13.92
C PRO A 72 2.29 -12.42 12.88
N VAL A 73 1.85 -12.02 11.70
CA VAL A 73 2.71 -11.50 10.61
C VAL A 73 2.43 -10.02 10.43
N ASP A 74 3.44 -9.18 10.65
CA ASP A 74 3.31 -7.74 10.46
C ASP A 74 3.42 -7.32 8.99
N GLY A 75 3.18 -6.03 8.72
CA GLY A 75 3.21 -5.48 7.36
C GLY A 75 4.59 -5.53 6.72
N TYR A 76 5.66 -5.45 7.48
CA TYR A 76 7.04 -5.56 6.99
C TYR A 76 7.35 -6.98 6.52
N GLU A 77 7.07 -7.95 7.35
CA GLU A 77 7.24 -9.39 7.01
C GLU A 77 6.35 -9.78 5.82
N MET A 78 5.09 -9.36 5.82
CA MET A 78 4.16 -9.61 4.70
C MET A 78 4.72 -9.02 3.40
N THR A 79 5.20 -7.78 3.42
CA THR A 79 5.82 -7.12 2.25
C THR A 79 7.01 -7.94 1.73
N ARG A 80 7.90 -8.34 2.62
CA ARG A 80 9.06 -9.18 2.26
C ARG A 80 8.62 -10.47 1.57
N ARG A 81 7.61 -11.16 2.11
CA ARG A 81 7.08 -12.41 1.54
C ARG A 81 6.42 -12.18 0.18
N VAL A 82 5.67 -11.09 0.01
CA VAL A 82 5.09 -10.72 -1.30
C VAL A 82 6.19 -10.54 -2.34
N ARG A 83 7.24 -9.81 -2.01
CA ARG A 83 8.38 -9.56 -2.91
C ARG A 83 9.14 -10.84 -3.27
N ALA A 84 9.25 -11.77 -2.31
CA ALA A 84 9.94 -13.04 -2.50
C ALA A 84 9.10 -14.10 -3.25
N ALA A 85 7.79 -13.93 -3.34
CA ALA A 85 6.88 -14.94 -3.92
C ALA A 85 7.16 -15.27 -5.40
N GLY A 86 7.87 -14.38 -6.10
CA GLY A 86 8.12 -14.57 -7.53
C GLY A 86 6.83 -14.48 -8.36
N SER A 87 6.93 -14.75 -9.64
CA SER A 87 5.78 -14.76 -10.56
C SER A 87 5.06 -16.13 -10.59
N ALA A 88 5.32 -17.00 -9.62
CA ALA A 88 4.64 -18.28 -9.51
C ALA A 88 3.13 -18.08 -9.33
N GLU A 89 2.34 -18.87 -10.05
CA GLU A 89 0.87 -18.88 -9.98
C GLU A 89 0.17 -17.57 -10.39
N GLY A 90 0.87 -16.66 -11.09
CA GLY A 90 0.28 -15.42 -11.59
C GLY A 90 0.12 -14.30 -10.58
N ALA A 91 0.66 -14.45 -9.37
CA ALA A 91 0.77 -13.36 -8.42
C ALA A 91 1.80 -12.32 -8.92
N ASN A 92 1.54 -11.04 -8.65
CA ASN A 92 2.45 -9.97 -9.02
C ASN A 92 3.35 -9.58 -7.83
N PRO A 93 4.63 -10.02 -7.79
CA PRO A 93 5.53 -9.66 -6.69
C PRO A 93 5.93 -8.18 -6.70
N ASP A 94 5.65 -7.46 -7.78
CA ASP A 94 5.95 -6.03 -7.93
C ASP A 94 4.75 -5.14 -7.60
N ILE A 95 3.68 -5.74 -7.05
CA ILE A 95 2.47 -5.02 -6.63
C ILE A 95 2.79 -3.80 -5.77
N PRO A 96 2.17 -2.63 -6.00
CA PRO A 96 2.32 -1.49 -5.09
C PRO A 96 1.83 -1.84 -3.69
N ILE A 97 2.66 -1.55 -2.69
CA ILE A 97 2.34 -1.73 -1.27
C ILE A 97 2.49 -0.38 -0.57
N LEU A 98 1.37 0.11 -0.05
CA LEU A 98 1.30 1.35 0.72
C LEU A 98 1.23 0.98 2.20
N MET A 99 2.19 1.44 3.00
CA MET A 99 2.18 1.19 4.43
C MET A 99 1.67 2.41 5.18
N ILE A 100 0.75 2.19 6.12
CA ILE A 100 0.19 3.23 6.98
C ILE A 100 0.70 2.99 8.39
N SER A 101 1.29 4.00 9.04
CA SER A 101 1.86 3.84 10.37
C SER A 101 1.83 5.14 11.16
N GLY A 102 1.67 5.02 12.48
CA GLY A 102 1.90 6.11 13.43
C GLY A 102 3.37 6.33 13.74
N HIS A 103 4.25 5.41 13.33
CA HIS A 103 5.68 5.44 13.59
C HIS A 103 6.44 5.97 12.38
N VAL A 104 6.63 7.28 12.32
CA VAL A 104 7.24 7.98 11.17
C VAL A 104 8.72 8.27 11.34
N GLY A 105 9.36 7.69 12.35
CA GLY A 105 10.80 7.82 12.56
C GLY A 105 11.59 7.21 11.39
N ARG A 106 12.78 7.78 11.14
CA ARG A 106 13.64 7.37 10.02
C ARG A 106 13.92 5.87 10.00
N GLU A 107 14.10 5.23 11.15
CA GLU A 107 14.35 3.79 11.25
C GLU A 107 13.19 2.96 10.70
N ASN A 108 11.96 3.33 11.06
CA ASN A 108 10.75 2.64 10.58
C ASN A 108 10.56 2.82 9.08
N VAL A 109 10.75 4.03 8.59
CA VAL A 109 10.63 4.36 7.16
C VAL A 109 11.70 3.65 6.34
N ASN A 110 12.94 3.64 6.83
CA ASN A 110 14.03 2.91 6.18
C ASN A 110 13.81 1.41 6.19
N HIS A 111 13.29 0.86 7.29
CA HIS A 111 12.92 -0.56 7.37
C HIS A 111 11.85 -0.90 6.31
N ALA A 112 10.80 -0.08 6.21
CA ALA A 112 9.77 -0.25 5.19
C ALA A 112 10.36 -0.23 3.77
N ARG A 113 11.23 0.73 3.48
CA ARG A 113 11.94 0.81 2.20
C ARG A 113 12.73 -0.46 1.91
N ASP A 114 13.49 -0.92 2.89
CA ASP A 114 14.39 -2.07 2.74
C ASP A 114 13.62 -3.39 2.58
N GLU A 115 12.41 -3.48 3.13
CA GLU A 115 11.51 -4.62 2.91
C GLU A 115 10.76 -4.55 1.58
N GLY A 116 10.76 -3.41 0.90
CA GLY A 116 10.17 -3.26 -0.42
C GLY A 116 8.82 -2.54 -0.48
N VAL A 117 8.46 -1.80 0.57
CA VAL A 117 7.27 -0.93 0.58
C VAL A 117 7.38 0.13 -0.51
N THR A 118 6.29 0.39 -1.23
CA THR A 118 6.25 1.37 -2.32
C THR A 118 6.16 2.80 -1.79
N ASP A 119 5.29 3.04 -0.81
CA ASP A 119 5.06 4.34 -0.22
C ASP A 119 4.67 4.21 1.25
N TYR A 120 4.90 5.25 2.03
CA TYR A 120 4.69 5.26 3.47
C TYR A 120 3.80 6.43 3.87
N LEU A 121 2.67 6.15 4.52
CA LEU A 121 1.66 7.14 4.90
C LEU A 121 1.62 7.26 6.42
N ALA A 122 1.71 8.51 6.93
CA ALA A 122 1.63 8.78 8.34
C ALA A 122 0.17 8.77 8.84
N LYS A 123 -0.05 8.22 10.04
CA LYS A 123 -1.30 8.42 10.78
C LYS A 123 -1.26 9.78 11.51
N PRO A 124 -2.37 10.51 11.61
CA PRO A 124 -3.71 10.21 11.14
C PRO A 124 -3.84 10.31 9.61
N LEU A 125 -4.57 9.36 9.00
CA LEU A 125 -4.73 9.29 7.56
C LEU A 125 -5.82 10.26 7.08
N SER A 126 -5.53 11.01 6.01
CA SER A 126 -6.53 11.83 5.32
C SER A 126 -6.93 11.21 3.98
N ALA A 127 -8.14 11.52 3.52
CA ALA A 127 -8.61 11.06 2.22
C ALA A 127 -7.71 11.54 1.07
N SER A 128 -7.26 12.79 1.12
CA SER A 128 -6.38 13.35 0.08
C SER A 128 -5.02 12.67 0.04
N THR A 129 -4.41 12.39 1.18
CA THR A 129 -3.13 11.69 1.25
C THR A 129 -3.24 10.28 0.67
N LEU A 130 -4.29 9.55 1.03
CA LEU A 130 -4.56 8.21 0.50
C LEU A 130 -4.80 8.24 -1.01
N TYR A 131 -5.62 9.17 -1.49
CA TYR A 131 -5.90 9.36 -2.91
C TYR A 131 -4.62 9.61 -3.71
N GLU A 132 -3.80 10.57 -3.27
CA GLU A 132 -2.54 10.90 -3.93
C GLU A 132 -1.57 9.72 -3.97
N ALA A 133 -1.48 8.96 -2.87
CA ALA A 133 -0.62 7.78 -2.79
C ALA A 133 -1.07 6.68 -3.76
N ILE A 134 -2.37 6.42 -3.87
CA ILE A 134 -2.92 5.44 -4.81
C ILE A 134 -2.66 5.87 -6.25
N VAL A 135 -2.96 7.11 -6.60
CA VAL A 135 -2.71 7.63 -7.95
C VAL A 135 -1.23 7.55 -8.32
N ALA A 136 -0.35 7.95 -7.40
CA ALA A 136 1.09 7.87 -7.63
C ALA A 136 1.57 6.42 -7.83
N ALA A 137 1.04 5.48 -7.02
CA ALA A 137 1.43 4.08 -7.07
C ALA A 137 1.11 3.40 -8.41
N VAL A 138 0.00 3.79 -9.04
CA VAL A 138 -0.45 3.18 -10.30
C VAL A 138 -0.04 3.96 -11.54
N SER A 139 0.26 5.27 -11.40
CA SER A 139 0.59 6.16 -12.54
C SER A 139 2.08 6.29 -12.79
N LYS A 140 2.91 6.07 -11.78
CA LYS A 140 4.37 6.23 -11.89
C LYS A 140 5.04 4.88 -11.79
N PRO A 141 5.65 4.37 -12.89
CA PRO A 141 6.44 3.15 -12.83
C PRO A 141 7.57 3.31 -11.82
N ILE A 142 7.64 2.41 -10.84
CA ILE A 142 8.75 2.34 -9.91
C ILE A 142 9.77 1.35 -10.46
N HIS A 143 11.03 1.74 -10.44
CA HIS A 143 12.10 0.84 -10.84
C HIS A 143 12.28 -0.26 -9.79
N PHE A 144 11.95 -1.48 -10.16
CA PHE A 144 12.19 -2.67 -9.35
C PHE A 144 13.57 -3.24 -9.64
N VAL A 145 14.23 -3.70 -8.61
CA VAL A 145 15.51 -4.42 -8.71
C VAL A 145 15.33 -5.84 -8.18
N ASP A 146 16.00 -6.77 -8.83
CA ASP A 146 16.06 -8.17 -8.42
C ASP A 146 17.53 -8.51 -8.20
N LYS A 147 17.90 -8.70 -6.94
CA LYS A 147 19.27 -9.02 -6.51
C LYS A 147 19.22 -10.18 -5.51
N PRO A 148 20.31 -10.95 -5.37
CA PRO A 148 20.38 -11.94 -4.30
C PRO A 148 20.02 -11.33 -2.93
N GLY A 149 18.98 -11.88 -2.28
CA GLY A 149 18.49 -11.43 -0.98
C GLY A 149 17.55 -10.23 -0.96
N TYR A 150 17.27 -9.62 -2.13
CA TYR A 150 16.31 -8.51 -2.20
C TYR A 150 15.63 -8.42 -3.56
N ARG A 151 14.31 -8.39 -3.54
CA ARG A 151 13.49 -8.01 -4.70
C ARG A 151 12.49 -6.93 -4.27
N GLY A 152 12.44 -5.84 -5.02
CA GLY A 152 11.51 -4.75 -4.73
C GLY A 152 11.91 -3.44 -5.39
N PRO A 153 11.23 -2.34 -5.02
CA PRO A 153 11.63 -1.00 -5.45
C PRO A 153 13.10 -0.73 -5.09
N SER A 154 13.81 0.00 -5.95
CA SER A 154 15.22 0.29 -5.71
C SER A 154 15.46 0.80 -4.28
N PRO A 155 16.31 0.16 -3.47
CA PRO A 155 16.60 0.60 -2.11
C PRO A 155 17.37 1.92 -2.06
N ARG A 156 17.89 2.39 -3.19
CA ARG A 156 18.54 3.71 -3.29
C ARG A 156 17.53 4.85 -3.38
N ARG A 157 16.26 4.54 -3.64
CA ARG A 157 15.24 5.58 -3.67
C ARG A 157 15.01 6.14 -2.27
N LYS A 158 14.72 7.43 -2.20
CA LYS A 158 14.34 8.09 -0.97
C LYS A 158 12.88 7.79 -0.67
N LEU A 159 12.59 7.23 0.48
CA LEU A 159 11.24 7.05 0.99
C LEU A 159 11.01 8.03 2.14
N GLU A 160 9.97 8.86 2.00
CA GLU A 160 9.56 9.81 3.03
C GLU A 160 8.08 9.58 3.36
N PRO A 161 7.69 9.69 4.64
CA PRO A 161 6.28 9.52 4.99
C PRO A 161 5.44 10.67 4.47
N ARG A 162 4.33 10.34 3.79
CA ARG A 162 3.33 11.33 3.41
C ARG A 162 2.58 11.77 4.65
N GLN A 163 2.62 13.07 4.94
CA GLN A 163 1.96 13.68 6.08
C GLN A 163 0.56 14.17 5.69
N PRO A 164 -0.42 14.08 6.59
CA PRO A 164 -1.73 14.67 6.35
C PRO A 164 -1.60 16.19 6.21
N GLY A 165 -2.10 16.76 5.10
CA GLY A 165 -2.06 18.20 4.83
C GLY A 165 -0.72 18.75 4.37
N GLY A 166 0.26 17.90 4.13
CA GLY A 166 1.54 18.31 3.55
C GLY A 166 1.45 18.50 2.04
N ASP A 167 1.84 19.68 1.57
CA ASP A 167 2.02 19.94 0.14
C ASP A 167 3.26 19.15 -0.33
N THR A 168 3.05 18.09 -1.07
CA THR A 168 4.16 17.36 -1.71
C THR A 168 4.59 18.07 -2.99
N ARG A 169 5.00 19.34 -2.86
CA ARG A 169 5.73 20.00 -3.92
C ARG A 169 7.24 19.82 -3.69
N THR A 170 7.79 18.86 -4.33
CA THR A 170 9.15 18.88 -4.87
C THR A 170 9.21 17.91 -6.03
#